data_f55dbbbc937306fd703650ff5030538f
#
_entry.id   f55dbbbc937306fd703650ff5030538f
#
_cell.length_a   1.000
_cell.length_b   1.000
_cell.length_c   1.000
_cell.angle_alpha   90.00
_cell.angle_beta   90.00
_cell.angle_gamma   90.00
#
_symmetry.space_group_name_H-M   'P 1'
#
loop_
_entity.id
_entity.type
_entity.pdbx_description
1 polymer ?
#
loop_
_entity_poly.entity_id
_entity_poly.type
_entity_poly.pdbx_seq_one_letter_code
_entity_poly.pdbx_strand_id
1 'polypeptide(L)'
;VSIASDNKSITKEETKTYIRQLPNAAVFGLFKLQLGLYNLSGSDSTKWWNRFWKRVGDEPVIYNPQLTSVTENQISQLFRNRGYMNAEVNSDISHPKEKIAEVTYNIKSNIPYRIRSYSVNINYPELLQIALDTARSLIKHGNLFDSDVLDDERDRITSRFRNLGYYNFSKDYLQYFADSTLNTNEADLVLEVRNESELTDSIDLVKVFQKYTIRK
;
A
#
# COMPACT_ATOMS: atom_id res chain seq x y z
N VAL A 1 -17.41 2.00 -12.95
CA VAL A 1 -16.71 2.42 -11.73
C VAL A 1 -15.80 3.57 -12.08
N SER A 2 -15.82 4.63 -11.28
CA SER A 2 -15.04 5.86 -11.50
C SER A 2 -14.34 6.30 -10.19
N ILE A 3 -13.31 7.14 -10.34
CA ILE A 3 -12.56 7.71 -9.23
C ILE A 3 -12.54 9.22 -9.41
N ALA A 4 -13.00 9.93 -8.39
CA ALA A 4 -12.89 11.37 -8.23
C ALA A 4 -11.93 11.67 -7.08
N SER A 5 -10.78 12.26 -7.35
CA SER A 5 -9.75 12.58 -6.37
C SER A 5 -9.26 13.99 -6.56
N ASP A 6 -9.06 14.71 -5.47
CA ASP A 6 -8.41 16.03 -5.42
C ASP A 6 -6.88 15.93 -5.49
N ASN A 7 -6.34 14.73 -5.27
CA ASN A 7 -4.90 14.48 -5.27
C ASN A 7 -4.37 14.22 -6.68
N LYS A 8 -3.24 14.83 -7.02
CA LYS A 8 -2.53 14.64 -8.30
C LYS A 8 -1.28 13.76 -8.18
N SER A 9 -0.78 13.56 -6.96
CA SER A 9 0.45 12.79 -6.72
C SER A 9 0.18 11.28 -6.77
N ILE A 10 -1.00 10.85 -6.31
CA ILE A 10 -1.46 9.47 -6.42
C ILE A 10 -2.36 9.37 -7.64
N THR A 11 -1.94 8.59 -8.62
CA THR A 11 -2.65 8.52 -9.91
C THR A 11 -3.94 7.71 -9.79
N LYS A 12 -4.88 7.99 -10.69
CA LYS A 12 -6.13 7.20 -10.78
C LYS A 12 -5.84 5.74 -11.14
N GLU A 13 -4.82 5.51 -11.95
CA GLU A 13 -4.39 4.18 -12.36
C GLU A 13 -3.87 3.39 -11.16
N GLU A 14 -3.03 3.98 -10.32
CA GLU A 14 -2.57 3.39 -9.07
C GLU A 14 -3.75 3.08 -8.15
N THR A 15 -4.66 4.03 -7.96
CA THR A 15 -5.85 3.84 -7.13
C THR A 15 -6.77 2.73 -7.65
N LYS A 16 -6.91 2.57 -8.98
CA LYS A 16 -7.72 1.50 -9.58
C LYS A 16 -7.24 0.09 -9.22
N THR A 17 -5.96 -0.11 -8.95
CA THR A 17 -5.43 -1.43 -8.58
C THR A 17 -6.00 -1.95 -7.25
N TYR A 18 -6.53 -1.06 -6.42
CA TYR A 18 -7.15 -1.38 -5.13
C TYR A 18 -8.65 -1.65 -5.22
N ILE A 19 -9.29 -1.42 -6.39
CA ILE A 19 -10.71 -1.69 -6.58
C ILE A 19 -10.95 -3.20 -6.64
N ARG A 20 -11.76 -3.72 -5.72
CA ARG A 20 -12.05 -5.15 -5.60
C ARG A 20 -13.11 -5.65 -6.57
N GLN A 21 -13.99 -4.76 -7.00
CA GLN A 21 -15.04 -5.10 -7.94
C GLN A 21 -14.96 -4.23 -9.19
N LEU A 22 -14.32 -4.76 -10.23
CA LEU A 22 -14.26 -4.13 -11.53
C LEU A 22 -15.49 -4.54 -12.38
N PRO A 23 -16.00 -3.64 -13.23
CA PRO A 23 -17.06 -3.99 -14.16
C PRO A 23 -16.54 -4.97 -15.22
N ASN A 24 -17.45 -5.68 -15.89
CA ASN A 24 -17.09 -6.49 -17.05
C ASN A 24 -16.29 -5.66 -18.07
N ALA A 25 -15.29 -6.29 -18.68
CA ALA A 25 -14.43 -5.64 -19.66
C ALA A 25 -15.23 -5.10 -20.85
N ALA A 26 -14.90 -3.89 -21.28
CA ALA A 26 -15.44 -3.31 -22.51
C ALA A 26 -14.41 -3.39 -23.62
N VAL A 27 -14.78 -3.97 -24.76
CA VAL A 27 -13.95 -3.98 -25.95
C VAL A 27 -14.13 -2.64 -26.68
N PHE A 28 -13.02 -1.98 -27.01
CA PHE A 28 -12.99 -0.63 -27.61
C PHE A 28 -13.69 0.46 -26.77
N GLY A 29 -13.84 0.25 -25.46
CA GLY A 29 -14.42 1.25 -24.55
C GLY A 29 -15.93 1.47 -24.70
N LEU A 30 -16.58 0.92 -25.72
CA LEU A 30 -17.99 1.19 -26.07
C LEU A 30 -18.89 -0.03 -25.92
N PHE A 31 -18.38 -1.23 -26.18
CA PHE A 31 -19.19 -2.44 -26.24
C PHE A 31 -18.69 -3.51 -25.27
N LYS A 32 -19.54 -3.94 -24.34
CA LYS A 32 -19.34 -5.12 -23.51
C LYS A 32 -19.76 -6.37 -24.29
N LEU A 33 -19.00 -6.71 -25.37
CA LEU A 33 -19.34 -7.80 -26.27
C LEU A 33 -19.52 -9.13 -25.54
N GLN A 34 -18.63 -9.47 -24.62
CA GLN A 34 -18.69 -10.71 -23.86
C GLN A 34 -19.94 -10.79 -22.99
N LEU A 35 -20.29 -9.70 -22.29
CA LEU A 35 -21.55 -9.59 -21.56
C LEU A 35 -22.76 -9.65 -22.49
N GLY A 36 -22.70 -9.04 -23.67
CA GLY A 36 -23.72 -9.12 -24.71
C GLY A 36 -23.94 -10.55 -25.18
N LEU A 37 -22.88 -11.30 -25.45
CA LEU A 37 -22.92 -12.71 -25.81
C LEU A 37 -23.52 -13.59 -24.71
N TYR A 38 -23.17 -13.34 -23.44
CA TYR A 38 -23.76 -14.02 -22.31
C TYR A 38 -25.27 -13.75 -22.22
N ASN A 39 -25.71 -12.50 -22.39
CA ASN A 39 -27.12 -12.13 -22.37
C ASN A 39 -27.94 -12.68 -23.56
N LEU A 40 -27.32 -13.01 -24.67
CA LEU A 40 -27.95 -13.72 -25.80
C LEU A 40 -28.18 -15.19 -25.49
N SER A 41 -27.50 -15.76 -24.48
CA SER A 41 -27.72 -17.10 -24.02
C SER A 41 -29.05 -17.20 -23.32
N GLY A 42 -30.14 -17.55 -23.75
CA GLY A 42 -31.44 -17.66 -23.05
C GLY A 42 -31.34 -18.36 -21.65
N SER A 43 -32.38 -18.29 -20.88
CA SER A 43 -32.46 -18.89 -19.52
C SER A 43 -32.37 -20.42 -19.51
N ASP A 44 -32.68 -21.08 -20.66
CA ASP A 44 -32.68 -22.53 -20.79
C ASP A 44 -31.26 -23.06 -21.08
N SER A 45 -30.59 -23.58 -20.06
CA SER A 45 -29.22 -24.14 -20.14
C SER A 45 -29.17 -25.55 -20.77
N THR A 46 -30.29 -26.16 -21.12
CA THR A 46 -30.32 -27.49 -21.73
C THR A 46 -29.90 -27.42 -23.20
N LYS A 47 -30.12 -26.29 -23.88
CA LYS A 47 -29.75 -26.08 -25.29
C LYS A 47 -28.24 -25.87 -25.43
N TRP A 48 -27.62 -26.63 -26.31
CA TRP A 48 -26.14 -26.55 -26.52
C TRP A 48 -25.65 -25.15 -26.94
N TRP A 49 -26.44 -24.40 -27.72
CA TRP A 49 -26.17 -23.01 -28.11
C TRP A 49 -26.08 -22.09 -26.88
N ASN A 50 -26.99 -22.24 -25.95
CA ASN A 50 -26.99 -21.43 -24.73
C ASN A 50 -25.76 -21.74 -23.87
N ARG A 51 -25.32 -23.00 -23.79
CA ARG A 51 -24.07 -23.38 -23.11
C ARG A 51 -22.83 -22.84 -23.81
N PHE A 52 -22.84 -22.79 -25.16
CA PHE A 52 -21.76 -22.23 -25.96
C PHE A 52 -21.62 -20.72 -25.68
N TRP A 53 -22.71 -19.95 -25.75
CA TRP A 53 -22.68 -18.51 -25.47
C TRP A 53 -22.36 -18.18 -24.02
N LYS A 54 -22.80 -18.98 -23.04
CA LYS A 54 -22.40 -18.86 -21.65
C LYS A 54 -20.90 -19.12 -21.42
N ARG A 55 -20.31 -20.01 -22.22
CA ARG A 55 -18.86 -20.32 -22.13
C ARG A 55 -17.99 -19.23 -22.76
N VAL A 56 -18.47 -18.56 -23.79
CA VAL A 56 -17.72 -17.51 -24.51
C VAL A 56 -17.98 -16.15 -23.94
N GLY A 57 -19.16 -15.92 -23.32
CA GLY A 57 -19.53 -14.67 -22.68
C GLY A 57 -19.06 -14.60 -21.23
N ASP A 58 -18.81 -13.38 -20.75
CA ASP A 58 -18.54 -13.11 -19.35
C ASP A 58 -19.85 -13.04 -18.56
N GLU A 59 -19.88 -13.71 -17.40
CA GLU A 59 -20.99 -13.55 -16.46
C GLU A 59 -21.10 -12.10 -15.99
N PRO A 60 -22.32 -11.57 -15.83
CA PRO A 60 -22.50 -10.23 -15.31
C PRO A 60 -21.95 -10.13 -13.89
N VAL A 61 -21.10 -9.14 -13.65
CA VAL A 61 -20.62 -8.83 -12.30
C VAL A 61 -21.79 -8.24 -11.51
N ILE A 62 -22.24 -8.98 -10.50
CA ILE A 62 -23.31 -8.54 -9.60
C ILE A 62 -22.72 -7.58 -8.57
N TYR A 63 -23.31 -6.40 -8.42
CA TYR A 63 -22.88 -5.42 -7.43
C TYR A 63 -22.94 -5.98 -6.01
N ASN A 64 -21.83 -5.83 -5.27
CA ASN A 64 -21.70 -6.26 -3.88
C ASN A 64 -21.26 -5.07 -3.00
N PRO A 65 -22.14 -4.55 -2.11
CA PRO A 65 -21.81 -3.44 -1.21
C PRO A 65 -20.61 -3.70 -0.31
N GLN A 66 -20.40 -4.96 0.11
CA GLN A 66 -19.26 -5.30 0.98
C GLN A 66 -17.92 -5.08 0.27
N LEU A 67 -17.83 -5.40 -1.01
CA LEU A 67 -16.61 -5.16 -1.79
C LEU A 67 -16.35 -3.66 -2.02
N THR A 68 -17.40 -2.86 -2.04
CA THR A 68 -17.27 -1.39 -2.09
C THR A 68 -16.63 -0.87 -0.80
N SER A 69 -17.11 -1.29 0.37
CA SER A 69 -16.51 -0.89 1.65
C SER A 69 -15.07 -1.40 1.83
N VAL A 70 -14.77 -2.61 1.35
CA VAL A 70 -13.39 -3.11 1.34
C VAL A 70 -12.50 -2.23 0.45
N THR A 71 -13.00 -1.81 -0.71
CA THR A 71 -12.28 -0.92 -1.62
C THR A 71 -12.02 0.46 -0.98
N GLU A 72 -13.02 1.06 -0.33
CA GLU A 72 -12.87 2.34 0.40
C GLU A 72 -11.75 2.25 1.44
N ASN A 73 -11.75 1.18 2.24
CA ASN A 73 -10.71 0.95 3.25
C ASN A 73 -9.32 0.78 2.63
N GLN A 74 -9.21 0.07 1.52
CA GLN A 74 -7.94 -0.14 0.83
C GLN A 74 -7.40 1.14 0.19
N ILE A 75 -8.26 1.92 -0.45
CA ILE A 75 -7.88 3.23 -0.98
C ILE A 75 -7.47 4.17 0.16
N SER A 76 -8.22 4.18 1.27
CA SER A 76 -7.86 4.95 2.46
C SER A 76 -6.49 4.55 3.00
N GLN A 77 -6.18 3.26 3.04
CA GLN A 77 -4.87 2.77 3.48
C GLN A 77 -3.75 3.16 2.50
N LEU A 78 -3.99 3.11 1.18
CA LEU A 78 -3.04 3.61 0.18
C LEU A 78 -2.67 5.08 0.46
N PHE A 79 -3.67 5.93 0.67
CA PHE A 79 -3.44 7.35 0.94
C PHE A 79 -2.71 7.57 2.26
N ARG A 80 -3.05 6.83 3.31
CA ARG A 80 -2.32 6.89 4.60
C ARG A 80 -0.86 6.48 4.45
N ASN A 81 -0.60 5.41 3.71
CA ASN A 81 0.77 4.94 3.46
C ASN A 81 1.61 5.98 2.70
N ARG A 82 0.96 6.83 1.88
CA ARG A 82 1.58 7.94 1.16
C ARG A 82 1.62 9.26 1.96
N GLY A 83 1.33 9.21 3.27
CA GLY A 83 1.40 10.36 4.18
C GLY A 83 0.10 11.17 4.31
N TYR A 84 -0.97 10.82 3.64
CA TYR A 84 -2.27 11.49 3.76
C TYR A 84 -3.10 10.84 4.87
N MET A 85 -2.66 10.99 6.12
CA MET A 85 -3.23 10.31 7.30
C MET A 85 -4.72 10.61 7.51
N ASN A 86 -5.15 11.82 7.13
CA ASN A 86 -6.52 12.30 7.28
C ASN A 86 -7.34 12.17 5.98
N ALA A 87 -6.91 11.32 5.04
CA ALA A 87 -7.67 11.12 3.81
C ALA A 87 -9.04 10.49 4.09
N GLU A 88 -10.06 11.05 3.44
CA GLU A 88 -11.44 10.58 3.48
C GLU A 88 -11.78 9.94 2.14
N VAL A 89 -12.30 8.72 2.18
CA VAL A 89 -12.74 7.97 1.00
C VAL A 89 -14.17 7.53 1.19
N ASN A 90 -15.05 7.97 0.29
CA ASN A 90 -16.47 7.64 0.30
C ASN A 90 -16.89 7.20 -1.08
N SER A 91 -17.88 6.32 -1.18
CA SER A 91 -18.45 5.92 -2.46
C SER A 91 -19.87 6.45 -2.65
N ASP A 92 -20.15 6.94 -3.85
CA ASP A 92 -21.50 7.23 -4.31
C ASP A 92 -21.96 6.13 -5.26
N ILE A 93 -23.16 5.61 -5.02
CA ILE A 93 -23.75 4.55 -5.82
C ILE A 93 -25.00 5.13 -6.51
N SER A 94 -24.99 5.08 -7.82
CA SER A 94 -26.15 5.48 -8.63
C SER A 94 -26.67 4.31 -9.46
N HIS A 95 -27.96 4.31 -9.73
CA HIS A 95 -28.63 3.30 -10.55
C HIS A 95 -29.26 4.00 -11.77
N PRO A 96 -28.44 4.31 -12.80
CA PRO A 96 -28.95 5.01 -14.00
C PRO A 96 -29.99 4.18 -14.77
N LYS A 97 -29.99 2.85 -14.59
CA LYS A 97 -30.99 1.92 -15.14
C LYS A 97 -31.23 0.80 -14.10
N GLU A 98 -32.42 0.18 -14.18
CA GLU A 98 -32.88 -0.85 -13.21
C GLU A 98 -31.86 -1.95 -12.88
N LYS A 99 -31.01 -2.32 -13.84
CA LYS A 99 -29.99 -3.40 -13.70
C LYS A 99 -28.55 -2.93 -13.79
N ILE A 100 -28.31 -1.62 -13.63
CA ILE A 100 -26.97 -1.03 -13.71
C ILE A 100 -26.67 -0.27 -12.43
N ALA A 101 -25.62 -0.67 -11.73
CA ALA A 101 -25.04 0.09 -10.63
C ALA A 101 -23.76 0.78 -11.11
N GLU A 102 -23.63 2.07 -10.87
CA GLU A 102 -22.42 2.84 -11.07
C GLU A 102 -21.87 3.28 -9.71
N VAL A 103 -20.61 2.96 -9.46
CA VAL A 103 -19.92 3.30 -8.22
C VAL A 103 -18.86 4.35 -8.53
N THR A 104 -18.90 5.47 -7.81
CA THR A 104 -17.89 6.51 -7.86
C THR A 104 -17.21 6.63 -6.51
N TYR A 105 -15.89 6.40 -6.46
CA TYR A 105 -15.11 6.62 -5.25
C TYR A 105 -14.63 8.06 -5.20
N ASN A 106 -15.11 8.81 -4.21
CA ASN A 106 -14.73 10.20 -3.95
C ASN A 106 -13.64 10.24 -2.89
N ILE A 107 -12.51 10.82 -3.23
CA ILE A 107 -11.32 10.86 -2.40
C ILE A 107 -10.98 12.30 -2.11
N LYS A 108 -10.94 12.66 -0.83
CA LYS A 108 -10.45 13.92 -0.32
C LYS A 108 -9.18 13.65 0.46
N SER A 109 -8.05 14.03 -0.12
CA SER A 109 -6.73 13.69 0.43
C SER A 109 -6.38 14.47 1.68
N ASN A 110 -6.89 15.68 1.83
CA ASN A 110 -6.52 16.62 2.89
C ASN A 110 -5.01 16.94 2.88
N ILE A 111 -4.49 17.56 3.93
CA ILE A 111 -3.09 17.97 4.03
C ILE A 111 -2.24 16.74 4.40
N PRO A 112 -1.16 16.46 3.64
CA PRO A 112 -0.28 15.34 3.96
C PRO A 112 0.62 15.64 5.15
N TYR A 113 0.98 14.62 5.90
CA TYR A 113 2.02 14.69 6.93
C TYR A 113 3.41 14.72 6.31
N ARG A 114 4.29 15.54 6.89
CA ARG A 114 5.69 15.68 6.48
C ARG A 114 6.62 15.35 7.63
N ILE A 115 7.82 14.92 7.30
CA ILE A 115 8.87 14.65 8.26
C ILE A 115 9.51 15.96 8.68
N ARG A 116 9.36 16.33 9.96
CA ARG A 116 9.98 17.51 10.57
C ARG A 116 11.43 17.24 10.98
N SER A 117 11.65 16.12 11.66
CA SER A 117 12.99 15.69 12.03
C SER A 117 13.15 14.18 11.87
N TYR A 118 14.37 13.75 11.63
CA TYR A 118 14.74 12.34 11.60
C TYR A 118 15.99 12.12 12.45
N SER A 119 15.89 11.23 13.40
CA SER A 119 17.00 10.85 14.27
C SER A 119 17.13 9.33 14.36
N VAL A 120 18.31 8.87 14.71
CA VAL A 120 18.63 7.45 14.87
C VAL A 120 19.11 7.24 16.29
N ASN A 121 18.45 6.32 16.99
CA ASN A 121 18.78 5.92 18.35
C ASN A 121 19.12 4.42 18.38
N ILE A 122 20.40 4.10 18.28
CA ILE A 122 20.92 2.74 18.28
C ILE A 122 21.99 2.61 19.34
N ASN A 123 21.76 1.74 20.34
CA ASN A 123 22.65 1.53 21.49
C ASN A 123 23.99 0.84 21.16
N TYR A 124 24.27 0.58 19.87
CA TYR A 124 25.49 -0.03 19.37
C TYR A 124 26.29 1.01 18.58
N PRO A 125 27.40 1.57 19.13
CA PRO A 125 28.13 2.70 18.52
C PRO A 125 28.61 2.44 17.08
N GLU A 126 29.05 1.22 16.78
CA GLU A 126 29.47 0.86 15.42
C GLU A 126 28.32 0.91 14.40
N LEU A 127 27.12 0.43 14.81
CA LEU A 127 25.93 0.43 13.96
C LEU A 127 25.34 1.83 13.85
N LEU A 128 25.39 2.60 14.94
CA LEU A 128 24.93 3.99 14.95
C LEU A 128 25.67 4.82 13.91
N GLN A 129 27.00 4.72 13.83
CA GLN A 129 27.80 5.44 12.83
C GLN A 129 27.42 5.10 11.40
N ILE A 130 27.05 3.86 11.16
CA ILE A 130 26.64 3.37 9.83
C ILE A 130 25.23 3.87 9.48
N ALA A 131 24.32 3.86 10.47
CA ALA A 131 22.94 4.31 10.27
C ALA A 131 22.83 5.84 10.14
N LEU A 132 23.74 6.58 10.79
CA LEU A 132 23.82 8.04 10.73
C LEU A 132 24.37 8.60 9.41
N ASP A 133 24.57 7.78 8.37
CA ASP A 133 24.97 8.26 7.03
C ASP A 133 23.85 9.11 6.38
N THR A 134 23.70 10.34 6.89
CA THR A 134 22.66 11.28 6.47
C THR A 134 22.78 11.71 5.00
N ALA A 135 23.96 11.60 4.41
CA ALA A 135 24.19 11.93 2.99
C ALA A 135 23.44 10.96 2.07
N ARG A 136 23.35 9.69 2.48
CA ARG A 136 22.69 8.62 1.72
C ARG A 136 21.29 8.28 2.21
N SER A 137 20.83 8.90 3.30
CA SER A 137 19.50 8.68 3.82
C SER A 137 18.43 9.11 2.80
N LEU A 138 17.41 8.27 2.63
CA LEU A 138 16.23 8.55 1.82
C LEU A 138 15.28 9.48 2.57
N ILE A 139 15.38 9.53 3.89
CA ILE A 139 14.52 10.34 4.77
C ILE A 139 15.17 11.70 4.97
N LYS A 140 14.46 12.78 4.61
CA LYS A 140 14.92 14.16 4.77
C LYS A 140 13.82 15.04 5.33
N HIS A 141 14.24 16.12 6.00
CA HIS A 141 13.31 17.16 6.45
C HIS A 141 12.41 17.65 5.30
N GLY A 142 11.13 17.77 5.55
CA GLY A 142 10.12 18.21 4.59
C GLY A 142 9.61 17.13 3.63
N ASN A 143 10.21 15.94 3.58
CA ASN A 143 9.67 14.82 2.79
C ASN A 143 8.29 14.42 3.32
N LEU A 144 7.47 13.83 2.44
CA LEU A 144 6.23 13.20 2.86
C LEU A 144 6.51 12.05 3.83
N PHE A 145 5.61 11.84 4.78
CA PHE A 145 5.62 10.67 5.64
C PHE A 145 5.11 9.46 4.83
N ASP A 146 5.97 8.95 3.95
CA ASP A 146 5.66 7.86 3.02
C ASP A 146 6.23 6.54 3.55
N SER A 147 5.34 5.56 3.80
CA SER A 147 5.72 4.26 4.36
C SER A 147 6.67 3.48 3.47
N ASP A 148 6.57 3.62 2.14
CA ASP A 148 7.47 2.94 1.21
C ASP A 148 8.89 3.51 1.33
N VAL A 149 9.03 4.83 1.43
CA VAL A 149 10.33 5.49 1.63
C VAL A 149 10.95 5.10 2.98
N LEU A 150 10.12 4.97 4.03
CA LEU A 150 10.58 4.51 5.35
C LEU A 150 11.08 3.06 5.29
N ASP A 151 10.38 2.19 4.56
CA ASP A 151 10.79 0.79 4.40
C ASP A 151 12.05 0.66 3.53
N ASP A 152 12.17 1.41 2.46
CA ASP A 152 13.36 1.49 1.61
C ASP A 152 14.59 1.96 2.41
N GLU A 153 14.43 2.89 3.34
CA GLU A 153 15.53 3.33 4.23
C GLU A 153 15.96 2.21 5.17
N ARG A 154 15.01 1.43 5.72
CA ARG A 154 15.33 0.24 6.54
C ARG A 154 16.11 -0.80 5.71
N ASP A 155 15.70 -1.02 4.47
CA ASP A 155 16.41 -1.93 3.54
C ASP A 155 17.80 -1.42 3.20
N ARG A 156 17.97 -0.11 2.98
CA ARG A 156 19.28 0.53 2.75
C ARG A 156 20.22 0.30 3.93
N ILE A 157 19.76 0.59 5.15
CA ILE A 157 20.54 0.42 6.38
C ILE A 157 20.90 -1.05 6.60
N THR A 158 19.92 -1.94 6.46
CA THR A 158 20.11 -3.39 6.60
C THR A 158 21.15 -3.93 5.61
N SER A 159 21.04 -3.53 4.35
CA SER A 159 22.00 -3.90 3.30
C SER A 159 23.41 -3.40 3.64
N ARG A 160 23.52 -2.20 4.19
CA ARG A 160 24.80 -1.64 4.61
C ARG A 160 25.41 -2.42 5.76
N PHE A 161 24.62 -2.81 6.75
CA PHE A 161 25.08 -3.64 7.86
C PHE A 161 25.58 -5.01 7.38
N ARG A 162 24.81 -5.68 6.53
CA ARG A 162 25.20 -6.98 5.96
C ARG A 162 26.51 -6.91 5.16
N ASN A 163 26.68 -5.86 4.36
CA ASN A 163 27.91 -5.64 3.58
C ASN A 163 29.14 -5.37 4.46
N LEU A 164 28.94 -4.94 5.71
CA LEU A 164 30.00 -4.74 6.68
C LEU A 164 30.26 -5.96 7.58
N GLY A 165 29.54 -7.06 7.32
CA GLY A 165 29.76 -8.33 7.98
C GLY A 165 28.69 -8.73 9.02
N TYR A 166 27.65 -7.93 9.24
CA TYR A 166 26.55 -8.27 10.14
C TYR A 166 25.47 -9.10 9.42
N TYR A 167 25.83 -10.31 8.98
CA TYR A 167 24.98 -11.14 8.10
C TYR A 167 23.62 -11.49 8.68
N ASN A 168 23.53 -11.66 10.00
CA ASN A 168 22.30 -12.05 10.67
C ASN A 168 21.35 -10.86 10.92
N PHE A 169 21.76 -9.64 10.55
CA PHE A 169 20.93 -8.46 10.75
C PHE A 169 19.75 -8.47 9.75
N SER A 170 18.53 -8.21 10.26
CA SER A 170 17.30 -8.09 9.47
C SER A 170 16.69 -6.70 9.64
N LYS A 171 15.98 -6.22 8.61
CA LYS A 171 15.22 -4.97 8.68
C LYS A 171 14.13 -4.99 9.76
N ASP A 172 13.67 -6.18 10.17
CA ASP A 172 12.66 -6.34 11.21
C ASP A 172 13.15 -5.90 12.60
N TYR A 173 14.47 -5.78 12.77
CA TYR A 173 15.07 -5.20 13.99
C TYR A 173 15.03 -3.67 14.02
N LEU A 174 14.77 -3.03 12.89
CA LEU A 174 14.64 -1.57 12.79
C LEU A 174 13.17 -1.17 12.91
N GLN A 175 12.86 -0.27 13.83
CA GLN A 175 11.51 0.24 14.07
C GLN A 175 11.51 1.76 14.07
N TYR A 176 10.48 2.36 13.46
CA TYR A 176 10.25 3.80 13.55
C TYR A 176 9.26 4.11 14.64
N PHE A 177 9.60 5.13 15.43
CA PHE A 177 8.67 5.82 16.29
C PHE A 177 8.40 7.20 15.70
N ALA A 178 7.13 7.56 15.59
CA ALA A 178 6.69 8.83 15.04
C ALA A 178 5.92 9.62 16.10
N ASP A 179 6.36 10.84 16.37
CA ASP A 179 5.62 11.79 17.20
C ASP A 179 4.97 12.87 16.33
N SER A 180 3.65 12.88 16.31
CA SER A 180 2.81 13.83 15.58
C SER A 180 1.94 14.71 16.51
N THR A 181 2.30 14.82 17.79
CA THR A 181 1.47 15.47 18.81
C THR A 181 1.29 16.97 18.63
N LEU A 182 2.10 17.61 17.78
CA LEU A 182 2.07 19.07 17.56
C LEU A 182 0.90 19.56 16.69
N ASN A 183 0.08 18.66 16.12
CA ASN A 183 -1.05 19.00 15.25
C ASN A 183 -0.71 19.94 14.07
N THR A 184 0.53 19.91 13.57
CA THR A 184 1.01 20.75 12.46
C THR A 184 1.05 20.01 11.12
N ASN A 185 0.50 18.79 11.04
CA ASN A 185 0.70 17.84 9.93
C ASN A 185 2.19 17.55 9.67
N GLU A 186 2.96 17.53 10.75
CA GLU A 186 4.37 17.14 10.74
C GLU A 186 4.61 16.05 11.79
N ALA A 187 5.64 15.25 11.58
CA ALA A 187 6.06 14.21 12.51
C ALA A 187 7.57 14.21 12.71
N ASP A 188 7.99 14.00 13.94
CA ASP A 188 9.37 13.66 14.28
C ASP A 188 9.53 12.15 14.20
N LEU A 189 10.56 11.70 13.50
CA LEU A 189 10.87 10.29 13.36
C LEU A 189 12.12 9.91 14.15
N VAL A 190 12.03 8.83 14.89
CA VAL A 190 13.16 8.17 15.53
C VAL A 190 13.26 6.75 15.01
N LEU A 191 14.40 6.37 14.45
CA LEU A 191 14.71 5.00 14.10
C LEU A 191 15.43 4.34 15.27
N GLU A 192 14.92 3.22 15.73
CA GLU A 192 15.50 2.45 16.84
C GLU A 192 15.71 0.98 16.43
N VAL A 193 16.62 0.31 17.13
CA VAL A 193 16.71 -1.14 17.10
C VAL A 193 15.79 -1.69 18.18
N ARG A 194 14.93 -2.64 17.83
CA ARG A 194 14.03 -3.32 18.78
C ARG A 194 14.78 -3.86 19.98
N ASN A 195 14.20 -3.69 21.15
CA ASN A 195 14.74 -4.22 22.39
C ASN A 195 14.61 -5.75 22.44
N GLU A 196 15.48 -6.36 23.22
CA GLU A 196 15.53 -7.81 23.44
C GLU A 196 14.20 -8.41 23.93
N SER A 197 13.45 -7.65 24.75
CA SER A 197 12.13 -8.03 25.26
C SER A 197 11.01 -8.04 24.21
N GLU A 198 11.22 -7.39 23.07
CA GLU A 198 10.24 -7.31 21.96
C GLU A 198 10.51 -8.35 20.87
N LEU A 199 11.68 -8.97 20.91
CA LEU A 199 12.07 -10.06 20.03
C LEU A 199 11.72 -11.37 20.75
N THR A 200 10.94 -12.22 20.11
CA THR A 200 10.52 -13.54 20.63
C THR A 200 11.70 -14.32 21.24
N ASP A 201 11.48 -15.07 22.31
CA ASP A 201 12.45 -15.83 23.15
C ASP A 201 13.53 -16.68 22.42
N SER A 202 13.51 -16.75 21.11
CA SER A 202 14.41 -17.57 20.28
C SER A 202 15.50 -16.79 19.55
N ILE A 203 15.58 -15.45 19.67
CA ILE A 203 16.56 -14.65 18.93
C ILE A 203 17.73 -14.29 19.85
N ASP A 204 18.89 -14.87 19.57
CA ASP A 204 20.15 -14.56 20.22
C ASP A 204 20.72 -13.25 19.62
N LEU A 205 20.46 -12.11 20.28
CA LEU A 205 20.92 -10.80 19.83
C LEU A 205 22.44 -10.72 19.70
N VAL A 206 23.18 -11.47 20.51
CA VAL A 206 24.65 -11.54 20.40
C VAL A 206 25.03 -12.02 19.00
N LYS A 207 24.32 -13.03 18.47
CA LYS A 207 24.55 -13.49 17.10
C LYS A 207 24.07 -12.52 16.03
N VAL A 208 23.00 -11.77 16.27
CA VAL A 208 22.47 -10.77 15.33
C VAL A 208 23.50 -9.65 15.10
N PHE A 209 24.12 -9.16 16.17
CA PHE A 209 25.10 -8.07 16.11
C PHE A 209 26.56 -8.56 15.98
N GLN A 210 26.77 -9.86 15.78
CA GLN A 210 28.10 -10.40 15.56
C GLN A 210 28.57 -10.10 14.13
N LYS A 211 29.79 -9.53 14.03
CA LYS A 211 30.47 -9.28 12.77
C LYS A 211 31.24 -10.50 12.31
N TYR A 212 30.99 -10.94 11.09
CA TYR A 212 31.70 -12.03 10.45
C TYR A 212 32.68 -11.51 9.41
N THR A 213 33.90 -12.05 9.40
CA THR A 213 34.92 -11.73 8.40
C THR A 213 35.43 -13.03 7.76
N ILE A 214 35.58 -13.01 6.43
CA ILE A 214 36.19 -14.12 5.71
C ILE A 214 37.70 -14.02 5.88
N ARG A 215 38.31 -15.04 6.49
CA ARG A 215 39.76 -15.18 6.47
C ARG A 215 40.17 -15.80 5.13
N LYS A 216 41.20 -15.17 4.48
CA LYS A 216 41.88 -15.77 3.35
C LYS A 216 42.75 -16.92 3.79
#